data_c66fc55f4dc4456b4176e0a20fc31bbd
#
_entry.id   c66fc55f4dc4456b4176e0a20fc31bbd
#
_cell.length_a   1.000
_cell.length_b   1.000
_cell.length_c   1.000
_cell.angle_alpha   90.00
_cell.angle_beta   90.00
_cell.angle_gamma   90.00
#
_symmetry.space_group_name_H-M   'P 1'
#
loop_
_entity.id
_entity.type
_entity.pdbx_description
1 polymer ?
#
loop_
_entity_poly.entity_id
_entity_poly.type
_entity_poly.pdbx_seq_one_letter_code
_entity_poly.pdbx_strand_id
1 'polypeptide(L)'
;MQEFQPKYAQIWKYFNEICSTPRPSGKEEKIREYLLDFAQKEVFISKVDKAGNVLITRKGEEPAIALQAHMDMVCEKNNNVEHDFHTEGIKTYIKDGWMHAEGTTLGADNGIGMAMIMAAMKSYTGNKTIEGIFTVEEETGLSGAERMEKDFFTAQTIINLDSEEEDELIIGCAGGCTTKAHLKKEEEDIPQVGQFYIEISVKGLLGGHSGGDIHLARANANKLIGDFLRITNEKYGIQLCEINGGNLHNAIPREASAVFVLPYAHREHVRIDWNIYVADMEDVWLEFEPKMRFDLGSTRPRSKAFTKALTEKIINSLSRAEHGIIEWENKELNSVKTSTNLASIKTLEEEVLITTSQRSFSEADLASLGFKTYETFTECGALAEVSDAYPAWQPKYESKILEVTRTAYKELMGKDPIVKCMHAGLECGLLYKKNPTLDIISFGPTLRGVHSPDEKLDLKSTEKIFELLMKVI
;
A
#
# COMPACT_ATOMS: atom_id res chain seq x y z
N MET A 1 -18.63 -23.30 -22.13
CA MET A 1 -18.12 -21.98 -21.72
C MET A 1 -18.25 -21.09 -22.95
N GLN A 2 -18.96 -19.95 -22.86
CA GLN A 2 -18.92 -18.95 -23.95
C GLN A 2 -17.51 -18.38 -23.99
N GLU A 3 -16.84 -18.53 -25.13
CA GLU A 3 -15.54 -17.93 -25.39
C GLU A 3 -15.66 -16.41 -25.27
N PHE A 4 -14.78 -15.77 -24.50
CA PHE A 4 -14.78 -14.31 -24.38
C PHE A 4 -14.52 -13.71 -25.77
N GLN A 5 -15.47 -12.95 -26.26
CA GLN A 5 -15.34 -12.20 -27.52
C GLN A 5 -15.15 -10.72 -27.18
N PRO A 6 -13.94 -10.20 -27.28
CA PRO A 6 -13.64 -8.82 -26.90
C PRO A 6 -14.31 -7.83 -27.84
N LYS A 7 -15.02 -6.84 -27.28
CA LYS A 7 -15.52 -5.67 -28.02
C LYS A 7 -14.37 -4.79 -28.50
N TYR A 8 -13.29 -4.70 -27.70
CA TYR A 8 -12.12 -3.89 -27.94
C TYR A 8 -10.84 -4.75 -28.04
N ALA A 9 -10.74 -5.52 -29.10
CA ALA A 9 -9.62 -6.47 -29.29
C ALA A 9 -8.22 -5.85 -29.18
N GLN A 10 -8.11 -4.53 -29.44
CA GLN A 10 -6.85 -3.81 -29.39
C GLN A 10 -6.29 -3.72 -27.95
N ILE A 11 -7.15 -3.57 -26.93
CA ILE A 11 -6.72 -3.53 -25.51
C ILE A 11 -6.05 -4.85 -25.16
N TRP A 12 -6.74 -5.95 -25.48
CA TRP A 12 -6.27 -7.30 -25.12
C TRP A 12 -5.02 -7.71 -25.90
N LYS A 13 -4.89 -7.22 -27.13
CA LYS A 13 -3.65 -7.39 -27.89
C LYS A 13 -2.49 -6.74 -27.14
N TYR A 14 -2.60 -5.44 -26.79
CA TYR A 14 -1.53 -4.74 -26.09
C TYR A 14 -1.29 -5.30 -24.69
N PHE A 15 -2.33 -5.67 -23.97
CA PHE A 15 -2.18 -6.27 -22.65
C PHE A 15 -1.41 -7.60 -22.71
N ASN A 16 -1.71 -8.47 -23.66
CA ASN A 16 -0.96 -9.71 -23.87
C ASN A 16 0.52 -9.47 -24.26
N GLU A 17 0.78 -8.46 -25.08
CA GLU A 17 2.15 -8.06 -25.44
C GLU A 17 2.91 -7.51 -24.21
N ILE A 18 2.25 -6.71 -23.36
CA ILE A 18 2.78 -6.20 -22.08
C ILE A 18 3.06 -7.36 -21.11
N CYS A 19 2.12 -8.29 -20.94
CA CYS A 19 2.33 -9.49 -20.11
C CYS A 19 3.50 -10.33 -20.59
N SER A 20 3.74 -10.37 -21.91
CA SER A 20 4.87 -11.10 -22.50
C SER A 20 6.22 -10.40 -22.31
N THR A 21 6.22 -9.15 -21.85
CA THR A 21 7.41 -8.31 -21.68
C THR A 21 7.79 -8.20 -20.20
N PRO A 22 8.92 -8.77 -19.75
CA PRO A 22 9.43 -8.61 -18.39
C PRO A 22 9.59 -7.13 -17.98
N ARG A 23 9.05 -6.77 -16.81
CA ARG A 23 9.04 -5.40 -16.31
C ARG A 23 9.05 -5.29 -14.77
N PRO A 24 9.93 -6.02 -14.06
CA PRO A 24 10.05 -5.83 -12.63
C PRO A 24 10.54 -4.43 -12.29
N SER A 25 10.11 -3.88 -11.14
CA SER A 25 10.50 -2.54 -10.68
C SER A 25 12.02 -2.35 -10.68
N GLY A 26 12.49 -1.23 -11.23
CA GLY A 26 13.90 -0.93 -11.44
C GLY A 26 14.57 -1.67 -12.60
N LYS A 27 13.79 -2.40 -13.44
CA LYS A 27 14.24 -3.14 -14.63
C LYS A 27 13.26 -3.01 -15.80
N GLU A 28 12.81 -1.81 -16.04
CA GLU A 28 11.76 -1.50 -17.03
C GLU A 28 12.32 -1.27 -18.45
N GLU A 29 13.59 -1.56 -18.72
CA GLU A 29 14.20 -1.31 -20.04
C GLU A 29 13.45 -1.98 -21.19
N LYS A 30 13.04 -3.24 -21.01
CA LYS A 30 12.34 -4.02 -22.06
C LYS A 30 10.96 -3.45 -22.39
N ILE A 31 10.19 -3.10 -21.36
CA ILE A 31 8.86 -2.51 -21.57
C ILE A 31 8.97 -1.09 -22.12
N ARG A 32 10.00 -0.32 -21.74
CA ARG A 32 10.29 0.99 -22.32
C ARG A 32 10.60 0.88 -23.80
N GLU A 33 11.45 -0.06 -24.21
CA GLU A 33 11.74 -0.34 -25.62
C GLU A 33 10.46 -0.70 -26.38
N TYR A 34 9.61 -1.56 -25.83
CA TYR A 34 8.31 -1.91 -26.42
C TYR A 34 7.42 -0.67 -26.65
N LEU A 35 7.33 0.26 -25.68
CA LEU A 35 6.57 1.50 -25.83
C LEU A 35 7.14 2.43 -26.88
N LEU A 36 8.46 2.54 -26.98
CA LEU A 36 9.14 3.34 -28.03
C LEU A 36 8.90 2.74 -29.41
N ASP A 37 8.95 1.42 -29.55
CA ASP A 37 8.60 0.71 -30.77
C ASP A 37 7.14 0.93 -31.20
N PHE A 38 6.21 0.90 -30.22
CA PHE A 38 4.82 1.24 -30.46
C PHE A 38 4.68 2.66 -31.00
N ALA A 39 5.31 3.65 -30.34
CA ALA A 39 5.26 5.03 -30.79
C ALA A 39 5.80 5.20 -32.22
N GLN A 40 6.91 4.53 -32.53
CA GLN A 40 7.49 4.55 -33.88
C GLN A 40 6.56 3.94 -34.93
N LYS A 41 5.94 2.79 -34.65
CA LYS A 41 4.99 2.12 -35.57
C LYS A 41 3.75 2.93 -35.86
N GLU A 42 3.23 3.63 -34.84
CA GLU A 42 2.03 4.49 -34.97
C GLU A 42 2.37 5.93 -35.40
N VAL A 43 3.64 6.24 -35.64
CA VAL A 43 4.15 7.58 -36.04
C VAL A 43 3.83 8.65 -35.00
N PHE A 44 3.86 8.28 -33.72
CA PHE A 44 3.75 9.20 -32.59
C PHE A 44 5.12 9.73 -32.17
N ILE A 45 5.15 10.91 -31.53
CA ILE A 45 6.37 11.46 -30.96
C ILE A 45 6.59 10.81 -29.62
N SER A 46 7.84 10.40 -29.32
CA SER A 46 8.20 9.86 -28.02
C SER A 46 9.44 10.53 -27.45
N LYS A 47 9.52 10.62 -26.14
CA LYS A 47 10.72 11.01 -25.40
C LYS A 47 10.82 10.22 -24.09
N VAL A 48 12.03 10.12 -23.58
CA VAL A 48 12.36 9.49 -22.29
C VAL A 48 13.07 10.53 -21.43
N ASP A 49 12.71 10.64 -20.17
CA ASP A 49 13.39 11.50 -19.21
C ASP A 49 14.58 10.76 -18.54
N LYS A 50 15.32 11.47 -17.68
CA LYS A 50 16.47 10.90 -16.96
C LYS A 50 16.09 9.84 -15.93
N ALA A 51 14.87 9.85 -15.45
CA ALA A 51 14.35 8.82 -14.55
C ALA A 51 14.01 7.52 -15.28
N GLY A 52 13.80 7.59 -16.60
CA GLY A 52 13.39 6.47 -17.44
C GLY A 52 11.89 6.48 -17.78
N ASN A 53 11.15 7.50 -17.35
CA ASN A 53 9.75 7.67 -17.74
C ASN A 53 9.62 7.90 -19.25
N VAL A 54 8.55 7.39 -19.84
CA VAL A 54 8.25 7.55 -21.26
C VAL A 54 7.07 8.46 -21.47
N LEU A 55 7.20 9.43 -22.36
CA LEU A 55 6.09 10.20 -22.89
C LEU A 55 5.89 9.86 -24.36
N ILE A 56 4.66 9.52 -24.74
CA ILE A 56 4.24 9.35 -26.13
C ILE A 56 3.20 10.40 -26.45
N THR A 57 3.40 11.17 -27.51
CA THR A 57 2.48 12.24 -27.92
C THR A 57 1.85 11.94 -29.27
N ARG A 58 0.54 11.77 -29.30
CA ARG A 58 -0.28 11.83 -30.50
C ARG A 58 -0.71 13.27 -30.71
N LYS A 59 -0.07 13.96 -31.66
CA LYS A 59 -0.35 15.37 -31.94
C LYS A 59 -1.77 15.62 -32.44
N GLY A 60 -2.37 16.68 -31.96
CA GLY A 60 -3.65 17.24 -32.35
C GLY A 60 -3.71 18.73 -32.01
N GLU A 61 -4.89 19.25 -31.73
CA GLU A 61 -5.11 20.59 -31.24
C GLU A 61 -4.98 20.70 -29.74
N GLU A 62 -4.70 21.89 -29.23
CA GLU A 62 -4.62 22.18 -27.79
C GLU A 62 -6.02 22.60 -27.25
N PRO A 63 -6.30 22.38 -25.94
CA PRO A 63 -5.35 21.87 -24.93
C PRO A 63 -5.16 20.35 -25.01
N ALA A 64 -3.96 19.91 -24.66
CA ALA A 64 -3.62 18.49 -24.53
C ALA A 64 -4.32 17.84 -23.32
N ILE A 65 -4.58 16.53 -23.44
CA ILE A 65 -5.00 15.67 -22.36
C ILE A 65 -3.92 14.60 -22.13
N ALA A 66 -3.52 14.37 -20.88
CA ALA A 66 -2.60 13.29 -20.53
C ALA A 66 -3.33 12.08 -19.95
N LEU A 67 -2.89 10.90 -20.36
CA LEU A 67 -3.27 9.60 -19.81
C LEU A 67 -2.05 9.01 -19.14
N GLN A 68 -2.17 8.53 -17.91
CA GLN A 68 -1.01 8.08 -17.13
C GLN A 68 -1.23 6.69 -16.54
N ALA A 69 -0.16 5.87 -16.58
CA ALA A 69 -0.04 4.55 -15.98
C ALA A 69 1.43 4.26 -15.67
N HIS A 70 1.74 3.38 -14.70
CA HIS A 70 3.12 2.94 -14.46
C HIS A 70 3.50 1.71 -15.27
N MET A 71 4.83 1.56 -15.51
CA MET A 71 5.38 0.50 -16.37
C MET A 71 5.76 -0.76 -15.61
N ASP A 72 6.19 -0.62 -14.36
CA ASP A 72 6.65 -1.73 -13.54
C ASP A 72 5.49 -2.58 -12.99
N MET A 73 5.80 -3.65 -12.32
CA MET A 73 4.86 -4.52 -11.62
C MET A 73 5.51 -5.19 -10.42
N VAL A 74 4.72 -5.50 -9.41
CA VAL A 74 5.12 -6.38 -8.30
C VAL A 74 5.35 -7.80 -8.82
N CYS A 75 6.50 -8.39 -8.45
CA CYS A 75 6.93 -9.71 -8.90
C CYS A 75 6.79 -10.73 -7.77
N GLU A 76 5.60 -11.33 -7.61
CA GLU A 76 5.31 -12.36 -6.62
C GLU A 76 4.87 -13.67 -7.30
N LYS A 77 5.23 -14.80 -6.70
CA LYS A 77 4.85 -16.13 -7.19
C LYS A 77 4.61 -17.14 -6.06
N ASN A 78 3.82 -18.13 -6.33
CA ASN A 78 3.64 -19.26 -5.43
C ASN A 78 4.96 -20.05 -5.25
N ASN A 79 5.21 -20.56 -4.06
CA ASN A 79 6.46 -21.27 -3.73
C ASN A 79 6.74 -22.51 -4.60
N ASN A 80 5.71 -23.10 -5.20
CA ASN A 80 5.82 -24.26 -6.09
C ASN A 80 5.89 -23.91 -7.57
N VAL A 81 6.00 -22.63 -7.91
CA VAL A 81 6.10 -22.13 -9.30
C VAL A 81 7.52 -21.70 -9.59
N GLU A 82 8.10 -22.25 -10.66
CA GLU A 82 9.36 -21.76 -11.21
C GLU A 82 9.06 -20.69 -12.27
N HIS A 83 9.50 -19.49 -12.04
CA HIS A 83 9.36 -18.35 -12.95
C HIS A 83 10.44 -17.30 -12.68
N ASP A 84 11.05 -16.79 -13.72
CA ASP A 84 12.03 -15.71 -13.67
C ASP A 84 11.44 -14.43 -14.29
N PHE A 85 10.98 -13.51 -13.45
CA PHE A 85 10.40 -12.23 -13.87
C PHE A 85 11.34 -11.33 -14.68
N HIS A 86 12.64 -11.58 -14.68
CA HIS A 86 13.61 -10.81 -15.49
C HIS A 86 13.68 -11.28 -16.94
N THR A 87 13.30 -12.52 -17.22
CA THR A 87 13.49 -13.15 -18.54
C THR A 87 12.22 -13.72 -19.13
N GLU A 88 11.25 -14.10 -18.31
CA GLU A 88 10.02 -14.77 -18.75
C GLU A 88 8.81 -13.82 -18.65
N GLY A 89 7.94 -13.88 -19.67
CA GLY A 89 6.65 -13.21 -19.66
C GLY A 89 5.61 -13.95 -18.82
N ILE A 90 4.59 -13.23 -18.38
CA ILE A 90 3.49 -13.78 -17.57
C ILE A 90 2.59 -14.65 -18.44
N LYS A 91 2.31 -15.86 -17.99
CA LYS A 91 1.37 -16.80 -18.63
C LYS A 91 -0.04 -16.54 -18.12
N THR A 92 -0.91 -16.06 -19.00
CA THR A 92 -2.28 -15.67 -18.64
C THR A 92 -3.30 -16.71 -19.09
N TYR A 93 -4.42 -16.80 -18.37
CA TYR A 93 -5.58 -17.59 -18.76
C TYR A 93 -6.88 -16.91 -18.35
N ILE A 94 -7.99 -17.24 -19.02
CA ILE A 94 -9.33 -16.71 -18.71
C ILE A 94 -10.15 -17.77 -17.99
N LYS A 95 -10.76 -17.38 -16.86
CA LYS A 95 -11.69 -18.21 -16.10
C LYS A 95 -12.81 -17.35 -15.51
N ASP A 96 -14.06 -17.79 -15.70
CA ASP A 96 -15.27 -17.18 -15.11
C ASP A 96 -15.40 -15.65 -15.33
N GLY A 97 -14.94 -15.15 -16.50
CA GLY A 97 -14.97 -13.72 -16.85
C GLY A 97 -13.81 -12.91 -16.32
N TRP A 98 -12.83 -13.56 -15.71
CA TRP A 98 -11.61 -12.94 -15.19
C TRP A 98 -10.36 -13.42 -15.95
N MET A 99 -9.40 -12.55 -16.13
CA MET A 99 -8.05 -12.92 -16.53
C MET A 99 -7.19 -13.14 -15.30
N HIS A 100 -6.38 -14.19 -15.34
CA HIS A 100 -5.51 -14.65 -14.25
C HIS A 100 -4.11 -14.93 -14.80
N ALA A 101 -3.12 -15.07 -13.91
CA ALA A 101 -1.80 -15.61 -14.20
C ALA A 101 -1.60 -17.02 -13.64
N GLU A 102 -0.72 -17.81 -14.24
CA GLU A 102 -0.41 -19.18 -13.80
C GLU A 102 0.55 -19.19 -12.60
N GLY A 103 0.03 -18.84 -11.42
CA GLY A 103 0.75 -18.91 -10.14
C GLY A 103 1.78 -17.80 -9.89
N THR A 104 1.70 -16.73 -10.67
CA THR A 104 2.44 -15.47 -10.49
C THR A 104 1.46 -14.32 -10.33
N THR A 105 1.93 -13.12 -9.95
CA THR A 105 1.23 -11.87 -10.19
C THR A 105 0.89 -11.74 -11.67
N LEU A 106 -0.26 -11.14 -12.00
CA LEU A 106 -0.71 -10.92 -13.37
C LEU A 106 -0.05 -9.67 -13.98
N GLY A 107 0.19 -8.66 -13.13
CA GLY A 107 0.63 -7.34 -13.52
C GLY A 107 -0.43 -6.56 -14.31
N ALA A 108 -1.71 -6.80 -14.02
CA ALA A 108 -2.79 -5.95 -14.50
C ALA A 108 -2.68 -4.55 -13.89
N ASP A 109 -2.19 -4.46 -12.69
CA ASP A 109 -1.64 -3.30 -12.04
C ASP A 109 -0.19 -3.08 -12.53
N ASN A 110 0.13 -2.03 -13.33
CA ASN A 110 -0.78 -1.19 -14.10
C ASN A 110 -0.68 -1.46 -15.62
N GLY A 111 -0.40 -2.73 -15.98
CA GLY A 111 -0.29 -3.15 -17.39
C GLY A 111 -1.58 -2.93 -18.18
N ILE A 112 -2.75 -3.01 -17.53
CA ILE A 112 -4.00 -2.76 -18.21
C ILE A 112 -4.22 -1.27 -18.47
N GLY A 113 -3.78 -0.39 -17.57
CA GLY A 113 -3.74 1.06 -17.79
C GLY A 113 -2.89 1.41 -19.00
N MET A 114 -1.68 0.84 -19.08
CA MET A 114 -0.81 0.99 -20.25
C MET A 114 -1.49 0.55 -21.54
N ALA A 115 -2.11 -0.65 -21.56
CA ALA A 115 -2.79 -1.19 -22.72
C ALA A 115 -3.98 -0.31 -23.16
N MET A 116 -4.75 0.22 -22.21
CA MET A 116 -5.83 1.17 -22.49
C MET A 116 -5.32 2.48 -23.08
N ILE A 117 -4.22 3.05 -22.57
CA ILE A 117 -3.58 4.25 -23.13
C ILE A 117 -3.18 4.01 -24.58
N MET A 118 -2.46 2.92 -24.84
CA MET A 118 -2.00 2.58 -26.20
C MET A 118 -3.19 2.38 -27.17
N ALA A 119 -4.23 1.68 -26.71
CA ALA A 119 -5.45 1.47 -27.50
C ALA A 119 -6.22 2.78 -27.75
N ALA A 120 -6.33 3.64 -26.74
CA ALA A 120 -6.96 4.93 -26.85
C ALA A 120 -6.22 5.83 -27.85
N MET A 121 -4.91 5.99 -27.70
CA MET A 121 -4.09 6.79 -28.60
C MET A 121 -4.23 6.35 -30.07
N LYS A 122 -4.27 5.06 -30.32
CA LYS A 122 -4.45 4.52 -31.66
C LYS A 122 -5.85 4.72 -32.21
N SER A 123 -6.88 4.52 -31.39
CA SER A 123 -8.29 4.51 -31.82
C SER A 123 -8.95 5.89 -31.79
N TYR A 124 -8.31 6.87 -31.17
CA TYR A 124 -8.88 8.21 -31.02
C TYR A 124 -9.06 8.90 -32.35
N THR A 125 -10.28 9.34 -32.62
CA THR A 125 -10.65 10.02 -33.89
C THR A 125 -10.90 11.54 -33.72
N GLY A 126 -10.81 12.02 -32.48
CA GLY A 126 -10.93 13.46 -32.20
C GLY A 126 -9.67 14.22 -32.61
N ASN A 127 -9.67 15.50 -32.34
CA ASN A 127 -8.62 16.44 -32.77
C ASN A 127 -7.69 16.91 -31.66
N LYS A 128 -7.92 16.52 -30.38
CA LYS A 128 -7.04 16.93 -29.28
C LYS A 128 -5.68 16.23 -29.33
N THR A 129 -4.67 16.89 -28.80
CA THR A 129 -3.39 16.26 -28.47
C THR A 129 -3.58 15.30 -27.31
N ILE A 130 -3.11 14.05 -27.45
CA ILE A 130 -3.11 13.03 -26.39
C ILE A 130 -1.67 12.74 -26.00
N GLU A 131 -1.37 12.87 -24.71
CA GLU A 131 -0.08 12.56 -24.10
C GLU A 131 -0.21 11.29 -23.24
N GLY A 132 0.47 10.19 -23.61
CA GLY A 132 0.60 8.97 -22.80
C GLY A 132 1.84 9.07 -21.92
N ILE A 133 1.67 9.12 -20.61
CA ILE A 133 2.74 9.17 -19.62
C ILE A 133 2.88 7.78 -18.99
N PHE A 134 4.07 7.20 -19.09
CA PHE A 134 4.38 5.88 -18.53
C PHE A 134 5.55 6.03 -17.57
N THR A 135 5.31 5.77 -16.30
CA THR A 135 6.28 5.99 -15.22
C THR A 135 7.01 4.70 -14.83
N VAL A 136 8.18 4.82 -14.23
CA VAL A 136 9.00 3.72 -13.71
C VAL A 136 8.92 3.67 -12.18
N GLU A 137 9.21 2.50 -11.59
CA GLU A 137 9.42 2.32 -10.14
C GLU A 137 8.28 2.89 -9.27
N GLU A 138 7.02 2.72 -9.71
CA GLU A 138 5.87 3.10 -8.90
C GLU A 138 5.82 2.25 -7.63
N GLU A 139 5.87 0.94 -7.79
CA GLU A 139 5.69 -0.10 -6.77
C GLU A 139 6.79 -0.11 -5.69
N THR A 140 7.88 0.56 -5.96
CA THR A 140 9.04 0.67 -5.03
C THR A 140 9.23 2.07 -4.47
N GLY A 141 8.16 2.89 -4.48
CA GLY A 141 8.16 4.19 -3.81
C GLY A 141 7.93 5.39 -4.71
N LEU A 142 7.20 5.24 -5.83
CA LEU A 142 6.76 6.32 -6.72
C LEU A 142 7.93 7.12 -7.35
N SER A 143 9.13 6.51 -7.40
CA SER A 143 10.37 7.25 -7.67
C SER A 143 10.46 7.78 -9.10
N GLY A 144 9.76 7.16 -10.08
CA GLY A 144 9.62 7.68 -11.43
C GLY A 144 8.91 9.02 -11.47
N ALA A 145 7.75 9.12 -10.85
CA ALA A 145 7.01 10.38 -10.77
C ALA A 145 7.74 11.42 -9.92
N GLU A 146 8.42 11.01 -8.83
CA GLU A 146 9.21 11.94 -8.01
C GLU A 146 10.34 12.58 -8.81
N ARG A 147 11.08 11.79 -9.58
CA ARG A 147 12.24 12.24 -10.39
C ARG A 147 11.88 12.75 -11.78
N MET A 148 10.58 12.72 -12.16
CA MET A 148 10.12 13.21 -13.45
C MET A 148 10.61 14.64 -13.72
N GLU A 149 11.15 14.88 -14.90
CA GLU A 149 11.66 16.20 -15.28
C GLU A 149 10.53 17.23 -15.32
N LYS A 150 10.87 18.48 -14.94
CA LYS A 150 9.95 19.60 -15.10
C LYS A 150 9.65 19.76 -16.59
N ASP A 151 8.39 20.06 -16.91
CA ASP A 151 7.93 20.22 -18.31
C ASP A 151 8.05 18.94 -19.16
N PHE A 152 8.02 17.75 -18.52
CA PHE A 152 8.04 16.46 -19.20
C PHE A 152 6.80 16.26 -20.10
N PHE A 153 5.65 16.79 -19.72
CA PHE A 153 4.41 16.80 -20.50
C PHE A 153 3.82 18.22 -20.52
N THR A 154 2.83 18.48 -21.40
CA THR A 154 2.24 19.82 -21.59
C THR A 154 0.80 19.91 -21.11
N ALA A 155 0.12 18.79 -20.96
CA ALA A 155 -1.28 18.73 -20.56
C ALA A 155 -1.53 19.38 -19.18
N GLN A 156 -2.67 20.03 -19.05
CA GLN A 156 -3.17 20.54 -17.77
C GLN A 156 -4.26 19.65 -17.17
N THR A 157 -4.72 18.65 -17.91
CA THR A 157 -5.68 17.65 -17.46
C THR A 157 -5.03 16.27 -17.55
N ILE A 158 -5.09 15.50 -16.45
CA ILE A 158 -4.53 14.16 -16.37
C ILE A 158 -5.63 13.17 -16.00
N ILE A 159 -5.70 12.07 -16.72
CA ILE A 159 -6.47 10.87 -16.37
C ILE A 159 -5.46 9.79 -15.99
N ASN A 160 -5.37 9.49 -14.72
CA ASN A 160 -4.60 8.35 -14.21
C ASN A 160 -5.47 7.08 -14.29
N LEU A 161 -4.89 5.97 -14.73
CA LEU A 161 -5.60 4.69 -14.94
C LEU A 161 -5.12 3.60 -13.96
N ASP A 162 -4.95 4.00 -12.69
CA ASP A 162 -4.33 3.21 -11.64
C ASP A 162 -5.28 2.90 -10.47
N SER A 163 -6.58 2.99 -10.71
CA SER A 163 -7.61 2.60 -9.74
C SER A 163 -8.14 1.21 -10.06
N GLU A 164 -8.61 0.50 -9.04
CA GLU A 164 -8.94 -0.93 -9.07
C GLU A 164 -10.44 -1.23 -8.93
N GLU A 165 -11.30 -0.21 -8.97
CA GLU A 165 -12.75 -0.34 -8.81
C GLU A 165 -13.50 0.42 -9.90
N GLU A 166 -14.32 -0.30 -10.70
CA GLU A 166 -15.00 0.27 -11.87
C GLU A 166 -16.05 1.34 -11.57
N ASP A 167 -16.55 1.38 -10.34
CA ASP A 167 -17.60 2.32 -9.94
C ASP A 167 -17.08 3.51 -9.12
N GLU A 168 -15.77 3.66 -9.03
CA GLU A 168 -15.12 4.72 -8.29
C GLU A 168 -14.43 5.75 -9.19
N LEU A 169 -14.56 7.01 -8.82
CA LEU A 169 -13.77 8.11 -9.34
C LEU A 169 -12.94 8.71 -8.23
N ILE A 170 -11.63 8.57 -8.32
CA ILE A 170 -10.70 9.06 -7.31
C ILE A 170 -10.28 10.48 -7.68
N ILE A 171 -10.43 11.41 -6.72
CA ILE A 171 -10.15 12.85 -6.88
C ILE A 171 -9.10 13.37 -5.89
N GLY A 172 -8.52 12.47 -5.12
CA GLY A 172 -7.49 12.76 -4.13
C GLY A 172 -6.88 11.49 -3.56
N CYS A 173 -5.68 11.58 -3.01
CA CYS A 173 -5.04 10.47 -2.33
C CYS A 173 -4.25 10.93 -1.09
N ALA A 174 -4.09 10.02 -0.12
CA ALA A 174 -3.30 10.33 1.06
C ALA A 174 -1.82 10.44 0.71
N GLY A 175 -1.17 11.44 1.29
CA GLY A 175 0.26 11.42 1.51
C GLY A 175 0.61 10.52 2.68
N GLY A 176 1.89 10.21 2.83
CA GLY A 176 2.36 9.38 3.93
C GLY A 176 3.74 9.77 4.43
N CYS A 177 4.04 9.37 5.66
CA CYS A 177 5.38 9.39 6.22
C CYS A 177 5.58 8.19 7.14
N THR A 178 6.83 7.87 7.41
CA THR A 178 7.24 6.81 8.32
C THR A 178 7.95 7.41 9.52
N THR A 179 7.52 7.07 10.74
CA THR A 179 8.27 7.42 11.95
C THR A 179 8.94 6.17 12.51
N LYS A 180 10.27 6.23 12.68
CA LYS A 180 11.07 5.17 13.27
C LYS A 180 11.56 5.58 14.65
N ALA A 181 11.52 4.65 15.60
CA ALA A 181 12.01 4.85 16.96
C ALA A 181 13.11 3.82 17.25
N HIS A 182 14.32 4.30 17.44
CA HIS A 182 15.53 3.54 17.70
C HIS A 182 15.79 3.50 19.20
N LEU A 183 15.73 2.34 19.79
CA LEU A 183 16.03 2.10 21.21
C LEU A 183 17.30 1.26 21.29
N LYS A 184 18.41 1.90 21.62
CA LYS A 184 19.70 1.20 21.77
C LYS A 184 19.57 0.02 22.71
N LYS A 185 20.04 -1.15 22.28
CA LYS A 185 19.99 -2.38 23.04
C LYS A 185 20.93 -2.30 24.24
N GLU A 186 20.35 -2.41 25.42
CA GLU A 186 21.05 -2.48 26.70
C GLU A 186 20.60 -3.73 27.44
N GLU A 187 21.55 -4.62 27.71
CA GLU A 187 21.28 -5.92 28.34
C GLU A 187 22.02 -6.05 29.66
N GLU A 188 21.44 -6.81 30.57
CA GLU A 188 22.09 -7.20 31.85
C GLU A 188 21.97 -8.70 32.07
N ASP A 189 22.91 -9.23 32.87
CA ASP A 189 22.94 -10.64 33.22
C ASP A 189 21.78 -11.00 34.16
N ILE A 190 21.10 -12.10 33.89
CA ILE A 190 19.98 -12.58 34.69
C ILE A 190 20.44 -13.70 35.65
N PRO A 191 20.05 -13.62 36.94
CA PRO A 191 20.31 -14.71 37.88
C PRO A 191 19.75 -16.03 37.35
N GLN A 192 20.57 -17.07 37.37
CA GLN A 192 20.18 -18.39 36.85
C GLN A 192 19.14 -19.14 37.71
N VAL A 193 18.91 -18.67 38.93
CA VAL A 193 17.99 -19.29 39.89
C VAL A 193 16.93 -18.32 40.33
N GLY A 194 15.70 -18.80 40.48
CA GLY A 194 14.56 -18.00 40.93
C GLY A 194 13.86 -17.21 39.86
N GLN A 195 14.21 -17.42 38.59
CA GLN A 195 13.60 -16.75 37.42
C GLN A 195 12.75 -17.74 36.61
N PHE A 196 11.78 -17.21 35.90
CA PHE A 196 10.92 -17.94 34.96
C PHE A 196 10.81 -17.19 33.66
N TYR A 197 10.93 -17.90 32.55
CA TYR A 197 10.94 -17.34 31.20
C TYR A 197 9.65 -17.72 30.48
N ILE A 198 8.98 -16.72 29.97
CA ILE A 198 7.71 -16.83 29.24
C ILE A 198 7.88 -16.29 27.83
N GLU A 199 7.34 -17.03 26.88
CA GLU A 199 7.09 -16.56 25.53
C GLU A 199 5.58 -16.39 25.34
N ILE A 200 5.17 -15.25 24.84
CA ILE A 200 3.81 -14.97 24.43
C ILE A 200 3.76 -14.65 22.93
N SER A 201 2.67 -15.01 22.29
CA SER A 201 2.46 -14.62 20.89
C SER A 201 0.98 -14.43 20.55
N VAL A 202 0.73 -13.55 19.57
CA VAL A 202 -0.54 -13.37 18.88
C VAL A 202 -0.32 -13.68 17.41
N LYS A 203 -1.20 -14.49 16.81
CA LYS A 203 -1.08 -14.97 15.43
C LYS A 203 -2.45 -15.09 14.78
N GLY A 204 -2.46 -15.21 13.44
CA GLY A 204 -3.65 -15.52 12.68
C GLY A 204 -4.61 -14.33 12.49
N LEU A 205 -4.17 -13.10 12.76
CA LEU A 205 -4.93 -11.90 12.43
C LEU A 205 -5.05 -11.71 10.91
N LEU A 206 -6.09 -11.06 10.46
CA LEU A 206 -6.33 -10.78 9.03
C LEU A 206 -5.26 -9.86 8.45
N GLY A 207 -4.85 -8.82 9.20
CA GLY A 207 -3.92 -7.82 8.71
C GLY A 207 -4.52 -7.01 7.56
N GLY A 208 -3.70 -6.60 6.60
CA GLY A 208 -4.11 -5.85 5.42
C GLY A 208 -3.24 -4.64 5.15
N HIS A 209 -3.56 -3.89 4.09
CA HIS A 209 -2.85 -2.67 3.75
C HIS A 209 -3.19 -1.54 4.74
N SER A 210 -2.16 -0.86 5.27
CA SER A 210 -2.33 0.18 6.31
C SER A 210 -3.06 1.44 5.83
N GLY A 211 -3.25 1.60 4.54
CA GLY A 211 -4.10 2.61 3.93
C GLY A 211 -5.46 2.03 3.53
N GLY A 212 -5.49 1.18 2.50
CA GLY A 212 -6.71 0.65 1.89
C GLY A 212 -7.63 -0.10 2.85
N ASP A 213 -7.07 -0.83 3.84
CA ASP A 213 -7.84 -1.65 4.78
C ASP A 213 -7.98 -1.06 6.18
N ILE A 214 -7.40 0.11 6.47
CA ILE A 214 -7.41 0.68 7.83
C ILE A 214 -8.83 0.97 8.33
N HIS A 215 -9.75 1.27 7.41
CA HIS A 215 -11.16 1.50 7.70
C HIS A 215 -11.90 0.26 8.21
N LEU A 216 -11.35 -0.94 8.00
CA LEU A 216 -11.93 -2.21 8.47
C LEU A 216 -11.67 -2.45 9.97
N ALA A 217 -10.96 -1.54 10.64
CA ALA A 217 -10.67 -1.57 12.08
C ALA A 217 -10.14 -2.94 12.56
N ARG A 218 -9.22 -3.56 11.80
CA ARG A 218 -8.61 -4.85 12.13
C ARG A 218 -7.68 -4.74 13.34
N ALA A 219 -7.56 -5.83 14.09
CA ALA A 219 -6.67 -5.87 15.24
C ALA A 219 -5.20 -5.76 14.83
N ASN A 220 -4.39 -5.13 15.70
CA ASN A 220 -2.95 -4.97 15.51
C ASN A 220 -2.19 -5.82 16.53
N ALA A 221 -1.44 -6.80 16.05
CA ALA A 221 -0.72 -7.75 16.93
C ALA A 221 0.29 -7.06 17.87
N ASN A 222 0.95 -5.98 17.40
CA ASN A 222 1.92 -5.23 18.22
C ASN A 222 1.23 -4.51 19.38
N LYS A 223 0.01 -3.97 19.16
CA LYS A 223 -0.79 -3.36 20.23
C LYS A 223 -1.24 -4.40 21.24
N LEU A 224 -1.76 -5.54 20.79
CA LEU A 224 -2.22 -6.61 21.68
C LEU A 224 -1.08 -7.13 22.57
N ILE A 225 0.10 -7.38 22.02
CA ILE A 225 1.27 -7.80 22.83
C ILE A 225 1.73 -6.66 23.75
N GLY A 226 1.82 -5.43 23.24
CA GLY A 226 2.23 -4.25 24.03
C GLY A 226 1.33 -3.99 25.23
N ASP A 227 0.02 -4.13 25.10
CA ASP A 227 -0.95 -3.94 26.17
C ASP A 227 -0.80 -5.00 27.26
N PHE A 228 -0.64 -6.29 26.89
CA PHE A 228 -0.40 -7.32 27.88
C PHE A 228 0.96 -7.14 28.59
N LEU A 229 2.01 -6.77 27.88
CA LEU A 229 3.32 -6.49 28.47
C LEU A 229 3.25 -5.33 29.48
N ARG A 230 2.48 -4.28 29.18
CA ARG A 230 2.25 -3.16 30.10
C ARG A 230 1.58 -3.62 31.39
N ILE A 231 0.47 -4.35 31.29
CA ILE A 231 -0.25 -4.91 32.47
C ILE A 231 0.68 -5.77 33.31
N THR A 232 1.47 -6.62 32.67
CA THR A 232 2.37 -7.57 33.32
C THR A 232 3.55 -6.85 33.99
N ASN A 233 4.12 -5.84 33.32
CA ASN A 233 5.21 -5.05 33.86
C ASN A 233 4.79 -4.23 35.10
N GLU A 234 3.64 -3.61 35.05
CA GLU A 234 3.06 -2.85 36.19
C GLU A 234 2.86 -3.74 37.42
N LYS A 235 2.43 -5.01 37.23
CA LYS A 235 2.16 -5.93 38.34
C LYS A 235 3.41 -6.65 38.88
N TYR A 236 4.34 -7.02 38.00
CA TYR A 236 5.39 -7.97 38.36
C TYR A 236 6.83 -7.51 38.05
N GLY A 237 7.00 -6.38 37.36
CA GLY A 237 8.31 -5.82 37.05
C GLY A 237 9.14 -6.75 36.17
N ILE A 238 8.63 -7.07 34.97
CA ILE A 238 9.29 -7.96 34.01
C ILE A 238 10.52 -7.34 33.36
N GLN A 239 11.35 -8.18 32.71
CA GLN A 239 12.40 -7.76 31.80
C GLN A 239 12.23 -8.48 30.48
N LEU A 240 12.16 -7.72 29.37
CA LEU A 240 12.11 -8.28 28.05
C LEU A 240 13.45 -8.90 27.66
N CYS A 241 13.41 -10.01 26.92
CA CYS A 241 14.57 -10.60 26.29
C CYS A 241 14.55 -10.42 24.77
N GLU A 242 13.33 -10.39 24.21
CA GLU A 242 13.10 -10.28 22.78
C GLU A 242 11.66 -9.83 22.52
N ILE A 243 11.45 -9.05 21.47
CA ILE A 243 10.13 -8.69 20.99
C ILE A 243 10.16 -8.49 19.47
N ASN A 244 9.21 -9.10 18.76
CA ASN A 244 9.11 -9.01 17.32
C ASN A 244 7.66 -9.03 16.89
N GLY A 245 7.31 -8.20 15.89
CA GLY A 245 5.97 -8.19 15.26
C GLY A 245 5.92 -7.31 14.04
N GLY A 246 5.08 -7.68 13.08
CA GLY A 246 4.98 -7.01 11.80
C GLY A 246 6.25 -7.11 10.94
N ASN A 247 6.15 -6.89 9.64
CA ASN A 247 7.29 -6.96 8.72
C ASN A 247 7.40 -5.73 7.82
N LEU A 248 6.27 -5.23 7.31
CA LEU A 248 6.22 -4.14 6.33
C LEU A 248 5.61 -2.89 6.97
N HIS A 249 6.13 -1.72 6.62
CA HIS A 249 5.64 -0.43 7.12
C HIS A 249 4.20 -0.12 6.64
N ASN A 250 3.81 -0.62 5.48
CA ASN A 250 2.50 -0.42 4.88
C ASN A 250 1.49 -1.55 5.15
N ALA A 251 1.80 -2.48 6.06
CA ALA A 251 0.91 -3.57 6.45
C ALA A 251 0.48 -3.48 7.93
N ILE A 252 -0.77 -3.85 8.22
CA ILE A 252 -1.26 -4.03 9.59
C ILE A 252 -0.69 -5.34 10.13
N PRO A 253 0.00 -5.35 11.28
CA PRO A 253 0.69 -6.54 11.80
C PRO A 253 -0.27 -7.68 12.12
N ARG A 254 -0.03 -8.84 11.54
CA ARG A 254 -0.83 -10.07 11.73
C ARG A 254 -0.35 -10.94 12.87
N GLU A 255 0.91 -10.79 13.23
CA GLU A 255 1.61 -11.60 14.22
C GLU A 255 2.58 -10.74 15.03
N ALA A 256 2.68 -11.06 16.32
CA ALA A 256 3.70 -10.53 17.21
C ALA A 256 4.03 -11.54 18.31
N SER A 257 5.25 -11.46 18.83
CA SER A 257 5.71 -12.29 19.94
C SER A 257 6.66 -11.53 20.85
N ALA A 258 6.71 -11.93 22.11
CA ALA A 258 7.67 -11.41 23.07
C ALA A 258 8.15 -12.50 24.01
N VAL A 259 9.43 -12.45 24.36
CA VAL A 259 10.03 -13.27 25.40
C VAL A 259 10.44 -12.37 26.57
N PHE A 260 10.02 -12.72 27.76
CA PHE A 260 10.36 -11.97 28.97
C PHE A 260 10.66 -12.89 30.16
N VAL A 261 11.34 -12.34 31.14
CA VAL A 261 11.69 -13.01 32.38
C VAL A 261 11.07 -12.30 33.58
N LEU A 262 10.68 -13.06 34.60
CA LEU A 262 10.11 -12.57 35.85
C LEU A 262 10.47 -13.50 36.99
N PRO A 263 10.32 -13.08 38.28
CA PRO A 263 10.54 -13.95 39.42
C PRO A 263 9.63 -15.20 39.39
N TYR A 264 10.19 -16.35 39.61
CA TYR A 264 9.50 -17.66 39.57
C TYR A 264 8.19 -17.69 40.39
N ALA A 265 8.15 -16.96 41.48
CA ALA A 265 6.97 -16.87 42.36
C ALA A 265 5.72 -16.34 41.61
N HIS A 266 5.87 -15.55 40.54
CA HIS A 266 4.76 -14.93 39.81
C HIS A 266 4.30 -15.71 38.56
N ARG A 267 4.93 -16.86 38.25
CA ARG A 267 4.68 -17.62 37.03
C ARG A 267 3.20 -18.02 36.81
N GLU A 268 2.51 -18.40 37.89
CA GLU A 268 1.09 -18.78 37.80
C GLU A 268 0.17 -17.58 37.73
N HIS A 269 0.52 -16.48 38.39
CA HIS A 269 -0.24 -15.26 38.34
C HIS A 269 -0.27 -14.67 36.89
N VAL A 270 0.88 -14.66 36.22
CA VAL A 270 0.95 -14.21 34.82
C VAL A 270 0.12 -15.08 33.89
N ARG A 271 0.08 -16.41 34.11
CA ARG A 271 -0.79 -17.31 33.34
C ARG A 271 -2.26 -17.04 33.54
N ILE A 272 -2.65 -16.72 34.78
CA ILE A 272 -4.05 -16.34 35.08
C ILE A 272 -4.37 -15.02 34.40
N ASP A 273 -3.51 -14.01 34.56
CA ASP A 273 -3.72 -12.70 33.89
C ASP A 273 -3.78 -12.81 32.36
N TRP A 274 -2.95 -13.70 31.76
CA TRP A 274 -2.99 -13.98 30.33
C TRP A 274 -4.34 -14.57 29.91
N ASN A 275 -4.86 -15.56 30.63
CA ASN A 275 -6.13 -16.16 30.29
C ASN A 275 -7.30 -15.17 30.40
N ILE A 276 -7.26 -14.28 31.38
CA ILE A 276 -8.24 -13.20 31.52
C ILE A 276 -8.12 -12.24 30.34
N TYR A 277 -6.89 -11.80 30.04
CA TYR A 277 -6.63 -10.91 28.92
C TYR A 277 -7.08 -11.50 27.58
N VAL A 278 -6.80 -12.80 27.34
CA VAL A 278 -7.21 -13.50 26.11
C VAL A 278 -8.74 -13.53 26.01
N ALA A 279 -9.46 -13.87 27.09
CA ALA A 279 -10.92 -13.87 27.09
C ALA A 279 -11.49 -12.48 26.75
N ASP A 280 -10.94 -11.41 27.36
CA ASP A 280 -11.35 -10.04 27.08
C ASP A 280 -11.10 -9.65 25.61
N MET A 281 -9.96 -10.10 25.03
CA MET A 281 -9.62 -9.81 23.64
C MET A 281 -10.46 -10.65 22.65
N GLU A 282 -10.79 -11.89 22.98
CA GLU A 282 -11.69 -12.73 22.18
C GLU A 282 -13.10 -12.12 22.14
N ASP A 283 -13.61 -11.61 23.26
CA ASP A 283 -14.90 -10.93 23.31
C ASP A 283 -14.96 -9.69 22.42
N VAL A 284 -13.82 -8.97 22.27
CA VAL A 284 -13.73 -7.76 21.45
C VAL A 284 -13.53 -8.08 19.97
N TRP A 285 -12.69 -9.06 19.65
CA TRP A 285 -12.13 -9.21 18.31
C TRP A 285 -12.57 -10.46 17.55
N LEU A 286 -13.10 -11.51 18.19
CA LEU A 286 -13.33 -12.81 17.53
C LEU A 286 -14.29 -12.74 16.33
N GLU A 287 -15.25 -11.82 16.34
CA GLU A 287 -16.15 -11.58 15.21
C GLU A 287 -15.41 -11.05 13.98
N PHE A 288 -14.43 -10.18 14.19
CA PHE A 288 -13.64 -9.53 13.14
C PHE A 288 -12.37 -10.31 12.77
N GLU A 289 -11.83 -11.08 13.72
CA GLU A 289 -10.56 -11.83 13.61
C GLU A 289 -10.78 -13.33 13.90
N PRO A 290 -11.53 -14.06 13.07
CA PRO A 290 -12.00 -15.44 13.38
C PRO A 290 -10.89 -16.49 13.46
N LYS A 291 -9.66 -16.15 13.03
CA LYS A 291 -8.48 -17.04 13.10
C LYS A 291 -7.46 -16.59 14.14
N MET A 292 -7.80 -15.57 14.93
CA MET A 292 -6.92 -15.06 15.99
C MET A 292 -6.60 -16.14 17.00
N ARG A 293 -5.32 -16.22 17.38
CA ARG A 293 -4.81 -17.16 18.39
C ARG A 293 -3.81 -16.48 19.29
N PHE A 294 -3.90 -16.80 20.56
CA PHE A 294 -3.00 -16.36 21.62
C PHE A 294 -2.29 -17.56 22.21
N ASP A 295 -0.96 -17.55 22.23
CA ASP A 295 -0.15 -18.59 22.81
C ASP A 295 0.67 -18.04 23.98
N LEU A 296 0.74 -18.78 25.09
CA LEU A 296 1.68 -18.56 26.18
C LEU A 296 2.38 -19.87 26.53
N GLY A 297 3.69 -19.85 26.48
CA GLY A 297 4.54 -21.01 26.82
C GLY A 297 5.72 -20.64 27.70
N SER A 298 6.24 -21.64 28.43
CA SER A 298 7.56 -21.50 29.04
C SER A 298 8.63 -21.69 27.97
N THR A 299 9.68 -20.89 28.01
CA THR A 299 10.80 -20.99 27.07
C THR A 299 12.13 -21.25 27.79
N ARG A 300 13.20 -21.50 27.02
CA ARG A 300 14.52 -21.77 27.57
C ARG A 300 15.08 -20.55 28.29
N PRO A 301 15.77 -20.74 29.43
CA PRO A 301 16.47 -19.66 30.10
C PRO A 301 17.44 -18.93 29.16
N ARG A 302 17.51 -17.62 29.31
CA ARG A 302 18.46 -16.73 28.63
C ARG A 302 19.51 -16.30 29.66
N SER A 303 20.73 -16.04 29.23
CA SER A 303 21.79 -15.50 30.11
C SER A 303 21.60 -14.00 30.35
N LYS A 304 20.95 -13.30 29.41
CA LYS A 304 20.72 -11.86 29.45
C LYS A 304 19.28 -11.53 29.16
N ALA A 305 18.85 -10.38 29.67
CA ALA A 305 17.62 -9.70 29.30
C ALA A 305 17.90 -8.21 29.11
N PHE A 306 17.00 -7.51 28.49
CA PHE A 306 17.06 -6.04 28.43
C PHE A 306 17.03 -5.47 29.84
N THR A 307 17.74 -4.38 30.05
CA THR A 307 17.65 -3.65 31.31
C THR A 307 16.20 -3.28 31.62
N LYS A 308 15.86 -3.10 32.90
CA LYS A 308 14.52 -2.62 33.28
C LYS A 308 14.16 -1.32 32.59
N ALA A 309 15.14 -0.39 32.50
CA ALA A 309 14.96 0.90 31.83
C ALA A 309 14.62 0.75 30.33
N LEU A 310 15.32 -0.14 29.61
CA LEU A 310 15.00 -0.40 28.21
C LEU A 310 13.64 -1.10 28.07
N THR A 311 13.33 -2.06 28.94
CA THR A 311 12.02 -2.74 28.98
C THR A 311 10.87 -1.73 29.12
N GLU A 312 10.99 -0.78 30.05
CA GLU A 312 10.01 0.29 30.27
C GLU A 312 9.86 1.20 29.05
N LYS A 313 10.98 1.61 28.42
CA LYS A 313 10.96 2.42 27.20
C LYS A 313 10.22 1.73 26.07
N ILE A 314 10.48 0.44 25.84
CA ILE A 314 9.81 -0.36 24.81
C ILE A 314 8.31 -0.45 25.09
N ILE A 315 7.93 -0.84 26.30
CA ILE A 315 6.53 -0.99 26.68
C ILE A 315 5.77 0.33 26.59
N ASN A 316 6.36 1.42 27.08
CA ASN A 316 5.77 2.76 26.98
C ASN A 316 5.62 3.21 25.53
N SER A 317 6.61 2.94 24.67
CA SER A 317 6.54 3.25 23.23
C SER A 317 5.36 2.53 22.55
N LEU A 318 5.20 1.22 22.79
CA LEU A 318 4.10 0.44 22.22
C LEU A 318 2.73 0.87 22.76
N SER A 319 2.63 1.12 24.07
CA SER A 319 1.38 1.53 24.71
C SER A 319 0.92 2.90 24.23
N ARG A 320 1.83 3.89 24.15
CA ARG A 320 1.52 5.29 23.80
C ARG A 320 1.42 5.52 22.29
N ALA A 321 2.04 4.68 21.47
CA ALA A 321 1.92 4.79 20.02
C ALA A 321 0.46 4.63 19.59
N GLU A 322 -0.06 5.60 18.87
CA GLU A 322 -1.41 5.51 18.29
C GLU A 322 -1.44 4.48 17.15
N HIS A 323 -2.62 3.87 16.93
CA HIS A 323 -2.89 2.97 15.83
C HIS A 323 -4.36 3.10 15.40
N GLY A 324 -4.59 3.05 14.09
CA GLY A 324 -5.92 3.09 13.50
C GLY A 324 -6.27 4.46 12.92
N ILE A 325 -7.57 4.71 12.83
CA ILE A 325 -8.11 5.94 12.25
C ILE A 325 -8.06 7.06 13.29
N ILE A 326 -7.46 8.17 12.90
CA ILE A 326 -7.42 9.40 13.71
C ILE A 326 -8.59 10.31 13.33
N GLU A 327 -8.88 10.44 12.02
CA GLU A 327 -9.95 11.30 11.53
C GLU A 327 -10.58 10.70 10.26
N TRP A 328 -11.92 10.75 10.21
CA TRP A 328 -12.68 10.41 9.01
C TRP A 328 -12.89 11.66 8.14
N GLU A 329 -12.80 11.52 6.84
CA GLU A 329 -13.34 12.50 5.90
C GLU A 329 -14.84 12.30 5.72
N ASN A 330 -15.24 11.07 5.40
CA ASN A 330 -16.63 10.67 5.29
C ASN A 330 -16.80 9.22 5.76
N LYS A 331 -17.41 9.07 6.93
CA LYS A 331 -17.58 7.75 7.56
C LYS A 331 -18.58 6.86 6.79
N GLU A 332 -19.61 7.45 6.17
CA GLU A 332 -20.62 6.68 5.41
C GLU A 332 -20.02 6.06 4.14
N LEU A 333 -19.02 6.72 3.55
CA LEU A 333 -18.28 6.23 2.38
C LEU A 333 -16.99 5.47 2.75
N ASN A 334 -16.75 5.21 4.04
CA ASN A 334 -15.49 4.65 4.53
C ASN A 334 -14.25 5.44 4.10
N SER A 335 -14.39 6.74 3.84
CA SER A 335 -13.29 7.62 3.48
C SER A 335 -12.57 8.11 4.72
N VAL A 336 -11.34 7.61 4.92
CA VAL A 336 -10.48 7.98 6.05
C VAL A 336 -9.63 9.19 5.65
N LYS A 337 -9.64 10.26 6.48
CA LYS A 337 -8.79 11.44 6.25
C LYS A 337 -7.38 11.22 6.79
N THR A 338 -7.25 10.78 8.04
CA THR A 338 -5.97 10.66 8.74
C THR A 338 -5.91 9.36 9.53
N SER A 339 -4.81 8.63 9.40
CA SER A 339 -4.58 7.37 10.14
C SER A 339 -3.12 7.17 10.50
N THR A 340 -2.87 6.26 11.43
CA THR A 340 -1.54 5.78 11.77
C THR A 340 -1.54 4.27 11.98
N ASN A 341 -0.46 3.62 11.63
CA ASN A 341 -0.26 2.17 11.79
C ASN A 341 1.01 1.89 12.59
N LEU A 342 0.88 1.23 13.76
CA LEU A 342 2.02 0.66 14.47
C LEU A 342 2.48 -0.59 13.70
N ALA A 343 3.33 -0.40 12.69
CA ALA A 343 3.61 -1.36 11.64
C ALA A 343 4.52 -2.50 12.08
N SER A 344 5.61 -2.19 12.76
CA SER A 344 6.53 -3.25 13.18
C SER A 344 7.31 -2.90 14.45
N ILE A 345 7.71 -3.94 15.17
CA ILE A 345 8.75 -3.89 16.19
C ILE A 345 9.72 -5.03 15.95
N LYS A 346 11.01 -4.75 15.99
CA LYS A 346 12.09 -5.73 15.74
C LYS A 346 13.20 -5.60 16.74
N THR A 347 13.53 -6.72 17.37
CA THR A 347 14.78 -6.86 18.14
C THR A 347 15.92 -7.13 17.16
N LEU A 348 16.77 -6.15 16.95
CA LEU A 348 17.95 -6.22 16.10
C LEU A 348 19.20 -6.51 16.95
N GLU A 349 20.37 -6.60 16.32
CA GLU A 349 21.63 -6.88 17.02
C GLU A 349 21.97 -5.78 18.03
N GLU A 350 21.89 -4.51 17.63
CA GLU A 350 22.32 -3.35 18.41
C GLU A 350 21.17 -2.51 18.99
N GLU A 351 19.92 -2.75 18.55
CA GLU A 351 18.77 -1.93 18.92
C GLU A 351 17.46 -2.68 18.89
N VAL A 352 16.42 -2.09 19.47
CA VAL A 352 15.03 -2.41 19.20
C VAL A 352 14.46 -1.29 18.34
N LEU A 353 13.99 -1.64 17.14
CA LEU A 353 13.45 -0.70 16.16
C LEU A 353 11.91 -0.82 16.14
N ILE A 354 11.22 0.32 16.36
CA ILE A 354 9.76 0.42 16.19
C ILE A 354 9.51 1.29 14.96
N THR A 355 8.63 0.83 14.09
CA THR A 355 8.23 1.57 12.87
C THR A 355 6.73 1.80 12.88
N THR A 356 6.35 3.04 12.62
CA THR A 356 4.95 3.44 12.40
C THR A 356 4.81 4.12 11.05
N SER A 357 3.65 4.06 10.43
CA SER A 357 3.37 4.77 9.19
C SER A 357 2.12 5.61 9.34
N GLN A 358 2.20 6.89 8.98
CA GLN A 358 1.14 7.88 9.06
C GLN A 358 0.65 8.22 7.66
N ARG A 359 -0.66 8.47 7.51
CA ARG A 359 -1.29 8.86 6.24
C ARG A 359 -2.31 9.96 6.47
N SER A 360 -2.38 10.92 5.53
CA SER A 360 -3.44 11.94 5.53
C SER A 360 -3.62 12.54 4.14
N PHE A 361 -4.85 12.98 3.80
CA PHE A 361 -5.11 13.84 2.63
C PHE A 361 -4.64 15.28 2.83
N SER A 362 -4.41 15.68 4.09
CA SER A 362 -3.94 17.00 4.46
C SER A 362 -2.45 16.93 4.83
N GLU A 363 -1.62 17.65 4.10
CA GLU A 363 -0.19 17.73 4.43
C GLU A 363 0.04 18.31 5.84
N ALA A 364 -0.81 19.26 6.27
CA ALA A 364 -0.71 19.84 7.61
C ALA A 364 -1.02 18.81 8.71
N ASP A 365 -2.08 17.99 8.51
CA ASP A 365 -2.44 16.94 9.47
C ASP A 365 -1.42 15.80 9.45
N LEU A 366 -0.88 15.45 8.27
CA LEU A 366 0.21 14.48 8.15
C LEU A 366 1.45 14.92 8.93
N ALA A 367 1.89 16.17 8.72
CA ALA A 367 3.02 16.74 9.42
C ALA A 367 2.80 16.81 10.94
N SER A 368 1.60 17.23 11.36
CA SER A 368 1.20 17.27 12.78
C SER A 368 1.22 15.89 13.43
N LEU A 369 0.66 14.88 12.75
CA LEU A 369 0.63 13.49 13.25
C LEU A 369 2.04 12.88 13.29
N GLY A 370 2.85 13.10 12.25
CA GLY A 370 4.24 12.66 12.22
C GLY A 370 5.05 13.27 13.36
N PHE A 371 4.88 14.58 13.61
CA PHE A 371 5.54 15.27 14.73
C PHE A 371 5.07 14.75 16.10
N LYS A 372 3.76 14.58 16.29
CA LYS A 372 3.20 14.00 17.51
C LYS A 372 3.74 12.60 17.80
N THR A 373 3.88 11.78 16.76
CA THR A 373 4.43 10.43 16.88
C THR A 373 5.91 10.47 17.24
N TYR A 374 6.66 11.36 16.60
CA TYR A 374 8.07 11.64 16.94
C TYR A 374 8.22 12.07 18.40
N GLU A 375 7.42 13.04 18.89
CA GLU A 375 7.45 13.48 20.29
C GLU A 375 7.13 12.32 21.23
N THR A 376 6.09 11.52 20.92
CA THR A 376 5.71 10.37 21.73
C THR A 376 6.87 9.40 21.94
N PHE A 377 7.58 9.04 20.88
CA PHE A 377 8.73 8.15 21.00
C PHE A 377 9.93 8.78 21.69
N THR A 378 10.18 10.07 21.44
CA THR A 378 11.25 10.81 22.13
C THR A 378 11.01 10.90 23.62
N GLU A 379 9.78 11.19 24.06
CA GLU A 379 9.39 11.17 25.48
C GLU A 379 9.50 9.79 26.12
N CYS A 380 9.32 8.71 25.35
CA CYS A 380 9.58 7.33 25.79
C CYS A 380 11.08 7.00 25.85
N GLY A 381 11.96 7.92 25.43
CA GLY A 381 13.42 7.78 25.49
C GLY A 381 14.03 7.05 24.29
N ALA A 382 13.35 7.02 23.15
CA ALA A 382 13.88 6.56 21.88
C ALA A 382 14.56 7.71 21.11
N LEU A 383 15.51 7.38 20.25
CA LEU A 383 15.93 8.27 19.17
C LEU A 383 14.92 8.11 18.03
N ALA A 384 14.10 9.14 17.81
CA ALA A 384 13.06 9.08 16.78
C ALA A 384 13.47 9.85 15.53
N GLU A 385 13.01 9.39 14.36
CA GLU A 385 13.13 10.08 13.08
C GLU A 385 11.85 9.96 12.26
N VAL A 386 11.55 10.96 11.45
CA VAL A 386 10.46 10.94 10.46
C VAL A 386 11.08 10.95 9.07
N SER A 387 10.72 9.99 8.24
CA SER A 387 11.32 9.75 6.92
C SER A 387 10.28 9.29 5.90
N ASP A 388 10.73 9.06 4.67
CA ASP A 388 9.97 8.45 3.57
C ASP A 388 8.64 9.18 3.29
N ALA A 389 8.67 10.54 3.36
CA ALA A 389 7.47 11.34 3.15
C ALA A 389 7.16 11.48 1.65
N TYR A 390 5.93 11.14 1.26
CA TYR A 390 5.37 11.43 -0.05
C TYR A 390 4.12 12.29 0.09
N PRO A 391 3.84 13.18 -0.91
CA PRO A 391 2.81 14.20 -0.77
C PRO A 391 1.40 13.64 -0.95
N ALA A 392 0.43 14.33 -0.34
CA ALA A 392 -0.98 14.14 -0.62
C ALA A 392 -1.38 14.76 -1.96
N TRP A 393 -2.37 14.16 -2.61
CA TRP A 393 -3.17 14.81 -3.64
C TRP A 393 -4.47 15.28 -2.99
N GLN A 394 -4.56 16.61 -2.79
CA GLN A 394 -5.75 17.20 -2.16
C GLN A 394 -6.95 17.11 -3.08
N PRO A 395 -8.13 16.68 -2.59
CA PRO A 395 -9.32 16.52 -3.39
C PRO A 395 -9.83 17.88 -3.90
N LYS A 396 -10.24 17.89 -5.18
CA LYS A 396 -10.84 19.05 -5.84
C LYS A 396 -12.24 18.67 -6.34
N TYR A 397 -13.24 18.93 -5.50
CA TYR A 397 -14.64 18.58 -5.80
C TYR A 397 -15.25 19.40 -6.94
N GLU A 398 -14.73 20.61 -7.19
CA GLU A 398 -15.12 21.48 -8.30
C GLU A 398 -14.08 21.40 -9.42
N SER A 399 -13.99 20.24 -10.07
CA SER A 399 -13.03 19.94 -11.13
C SER A 399 -13.79 19.73 -12.44
N LYS A 400 -13.26 20.29 -13.55
CA LYS A 400 -13.86 20.12 -14.88
C LYS A 400 -13.78 18.67 -15.35
N ILE A 401 -12.65 18.01 -15.12
CA ILE A 401 -12.49 16.61 -15.53
C ILE A 401 -13.41 15.69 -14.72
N LEU A 402 -13.63 15.98 -13.43
CA LEU A 402 -14.60 15.26 -12.61
C LEU A 402 -16.01 15.39 -13.15
N GLU A 403 -16.46 16.60 -13.48
CA GLU A 403 -17.81 16.84 -14.02
C GLU A 403 -18.02 16.09 -15.35
N VAL A 404 -17.07 16.19 -16.27
CA VAL A 404 -17.10 15.48 -17.56
C VAL A 404 -17.13 13.98 -17.36
N THR A 405 -16.25 13.44 -16.50
CA THR A 405 -16.15 12.00 -16.25
C THR A 405 -17.42 11.47 -15.56
N ARG A 406 -17.94 12.18 -14.56
CA ARG A 406 -19.18 11.80 -13.86
C ARG A 406 -20.38 11.76 -14.80
N THR A 407 -20.49 12.74 -15.70
CA THR A 407 -21.55 12.79 -16.71
C THR A 407 -21.44 11.61 -17.67
N ALA A 408 -20.23 11.39 -18.22
CA ALA A 408 -19.97 10.28 -19.13
C ALA A 408 -20.23 8.91 -18.45
N TYR A 409 -19.81 8.76 -17.19
CA TYR A 409 -20.06 7.56 -16.40
C TYR A 409 -21.56 7.29 -16.22
N LYS A 410 -22.33 8.30 -15.81
CA LYS A 410 -23.80 8.20 -15.63
C LYS A 410 -24.53 7.80 -16.92
N GLU A 411 -24.10 8.36 -18.04
CA GLU A 411 -24.66 8.02 -19.35
C GLU A 411 -24.36 6.58 -19.78
N LEU A 412 -23.17 6.06 -19.47
CA LEU A 412 -22.74 4.71 -19.84
C LEU A 412 -23.28 3.64 -18.88
N MET A 413 -23.23 3.90 -17.58
CA MET A 413 -23.54 2.91 -16.55
C MET A 413 -24.96 3.00 -15.98
N GLY A 414 -25.70 4.09 -16.28
CA GLY A 414 -27.06 4.32 -15.79
C GLY A 414 -27.14 4.64 -14.29
N LYS A 415 -26.01 4.86 -13.61
CA LYS A 415 -25.91 5.20 -12.18
C LYS A 415 -24.81 6.25 -11.96
N ASP A 416 -24.89 7.00 -10.86
CA ASP A 416 -23.78 7.87 -10.47
C ASP A 416 -22.59 7.05 -9.96
N PRO A 417 -21.34 7.47 -10.25
CA PRO A 417 -20.14 6.85 -9.68
C PRO A 417 -19.96 7.25 -8.20
N ILE A 418 -19.18 6.48 -7.48
CA ILE A 418 -18.72 6.84 -6.14
C ILE A 418 -17.51 7.78 -6.30
N VAL A 419 -17.66 9.02 -5.87
CA VAL A 419 -16.56 10.01 -5.86
C VAL A 419 -15.92 10.00 -4.49
N LYS A 420 -14.64 9.65 -4.40
CA LYS A 420 -13.92 9.54 -3.14
C LYS A 420 -12.42 9.82 -3.26
N CYS A 421 -11.75 9.85 -2.12
CA CYS A 421 -10.29 9.87 -2.03
C CYS A 421 -9.76 8.48 -1.68
N MET A 422 -8.59 8.13 -2.21
CA MET A 422 -7.91 6.88 -1.89
C MET A 422 -6.99 7.09 -0.67
N HIS A 423 -7.15 6.29 0.36
CA HIS A 423 -6.30 6.38 1.56
C HIS A 423 -4.96 5.62 1.40
N ALA A 424 -4.41 5.65 0.19
CA ALA A 424 -3.10 5.14 -0.19
C ALA A 424 -2.40 6.19 -1.08
N GLY A 425 -1.11 6.04 -1.32
CA GLY A 425 -0.38 6.90 -2.25
C GLY A 425 -0.77 6.57 -3.69
N LEU A 426 -0.82 7.60 -4.53
CA LEU A 426 -0.85 7.53 -5.98
C LEU A 426 0.18 8.50 -6.54
N GLU A 427 0.72 8.21 -7.71
CA GLU A 427 1.63 9.13 -8.43
C GLU A 427 0.99 10.50 -8.69
N CYS A 428 -0.34 10.56 -8.71
CA CYS A 428 -1.12 11.80 -8.78
C CYS A 428 -0.71 12.82 -7.70
N GLY A 429 -0.33 12.38 -6.49
CA GLY A 429 0.16 13.24 -5.42
C GLY A 429 1.46 13.95 -5.79
N LEU A 430 2.40 13.23 -6.39
CA LEU A 430 3.68 13.77 -6.85
C LEU A 430 3.51 14.72 -8.06
N LEU A 431 2.64 14.35 -9.00
CA LEU A 431 2.31 15.21 -10.14
C LEU A 431 1.65 16.51 -9.68
N TYR A 432 0.68 16.41 -8.76
CA TYR A 432 0.00 17.55 -8.14
C TYR A 432 0.97 18.46 -7.38
N LYS A 433 1.88 17.88 -6.60
CA LYS A 433 2.93 18.65 -5.90
C LYS A 433 3.81 19.45 -6.85
N LYS A 434 4.16 18.88 -8.02
CA LYS A 434 4.96 19.57 -9.05
C LYS A 434 4.19 20.70 -9.73
N ASN A 435 2.89 20.52 -9.93
CA ASN A 435 2.00 21.52 -10.52
C ASN A 435 0.59 21.45 -9.91
N PRO A 436 0.28 22.25 -8.87
CA PRO A 436 -1.02 22.25 -8.20
C PRO A 436 -2.19 22.77 -9.06
N THR A 437 -1.91 23.29 -10.26
CA THR A 437 -2.96 23.73 -11.20
C THR A 437 -3.51 22.60 -12.04
N LEU A 438 -2.89 21.43 -12.04
CA LEU A 438 -3.35 20.25 -12.75
C LEU A 438 -4.77 19.86 -12.33
N ASP A 439 -5.58 19.50 -13.30
CA ASP A 439 -6.91 18.93 -13.12
C ASP A 439 -6.80 17.42 -13.33
N ILE A 440 -6.82 16.67 -12.22
CA ILE A 440 -6.48 15.24 -12.21
C ILE A 440 -7.69 14.43 -11.75
N ILE A 441 -7.89 13.27 -12.37
CA ILE A 441 -8.83 12.23 -11.96
C ILE A 441 -8.17 10.87 -12.12
N SER A 442 -8.49 9.93 -11.24
CA SER A 442 -8.10 8.52 -11.41
C SER A 442 -9.32 7.62 -11.45
N PHE A 443 -9.33 6.67 -12.35
CA PHE A 443 -10.30 5.58 -12.45
C PHE A 443 -9.68 4.38 -13.16
N GLY A 444 -10.23 3.19 -12.92
CA GLY A 444 -9.70 1.97 -13.49
C GLY A 444 -10.69 0.81 -13.47
N PRO A 445 -10.36 -0.32 -14.10
CA PRO A 445 -11.19 -1.51 -14.09
C PRO A 445 -11.12 -2.24 -12.75
N THR A 446 -12.05 -3.18 -12.54
CA THR A 446 -12.05 -3.99 -11.34
C THR A 446 -10.92 -5.01 -11.35
N LEU A 447 -9.99 -4.86 -10.39
CA LEU A 447 -8.93 -5.81 -10.06
C LEU A 447 -9.20 -6.45 -8.70
N ARG A 448 -8.66 -7.63 -8.46
CA ARG A 448 -8.68 -8.28 -7.15
C ARG A 448 -7.38 -9.03 -6.91
N GLY A 449 -6.93 -9.04 -5.67
CA GLY A 449 -5.75 -9.77 -5.25
C GLY A 449 -4.46 -9.21 -5.83
N VAL A 450 -4.41 -7.93 -6.17
CA VAL A 450 -3.19 -7.25 -6.64
C VAL A 450 -2.02 -7.51 -5.69
N HIS A 451 -0.80 -7.45 -6.20
CA HIS A 451 0.45 -7.75 -5.48
C HIS A 451 0.52 -9.19 -4.93
N SER A 452 -0.28 -10.11 -5.48
CA SER A 452 -0.25 -11.53 -5.11
C SER A 452 -0.48 -12.45 -6.31
N PRO A 453 -0.14 -13.75 -6.22
CA PRO A 453 -0.45 -14.72 -7.27
C PRO A 453 -1.95 -14.99 -7.50
N ASP A 454 -2.82 -14.42 -6.66
CA ASP A 454 -4.27 -14.45 -6.81
C ASP A 454 -4.81 -13.24 -7.61
N GLU A 455 -3.93 -12.41 -8.13
CA GLU A 455 -4.28 -11.25 -8.94
C GLU A 455 -5.12 -11.64 -10.15
N LYS A 456 -6.22 -10.89 -10.34
CA LYS A 456 -7.12 -11.09 -11.48
C LYS A 456 -7.80 -9.81 -11.92
N LEU A 457 -8.09 -9.73 -13.21
CA LEU A 457 -8.68 -8.60 -13.90
C LEU A 457 -10.05 -8.96 -14.45
N ASP A 458 -11.08 -8.16 -14.15
CA ASP A 458 -12.42 -8.33 -14.72
C ASP A 458 -12.47 -7.85 -16.18
N LEU A 459 -12.78 -8.77 -17.08
CA LEU A 459 -12.79 -8.50 -18.53
C LEU A 459 -13.87 -7.50 -18.96
N LYS A 460 -15.07 -7.60 -18.36
CA LYS A 460 -16.19 -6.71 -18.69
C LYS A 460 -15.99 -5.32 -18.13
N SER A 461 -15.50 -5.24 -16.90
CA SER A 461 -15.13 -3.99 -16.26
C SER A 461 -14.11 -3.23 -17.11
N THR A 462 -13.07 -3.91 -17.59
CA THR A 462 -12.04 -3.32 -18.46
C THR A 462 -12.64 -2.67 -19.70
N GLU A 463 -13.56 -3.36 -20.38
CA GLU A 463 -14.18 -2.82 -21.59
C GLU A 463 -15.08 -1.61 -21.30
N LYS A 464 -15.81 -1.61 -20.19
CA LYS A 464 -16.64 -0.48 -19.76
C LYS A 464 -15.77 0.75 -19.40
N ILE A 465 -14.67 0.55 -18.67
CA ILE A 465 -13.75 1.64 -18.31
C ILE A 465 -13.07 2.20 -19.55
N PHE A 466 -12.73 1.37 -20.51
CA PHE A 466 -12.21 1.87 -21.78
C PHE A 466 -13.26 2.71 -22.55
N GLU A 467 -14.53 2.31 -22.54
CA GLU A 467 -15.61 3.13 -23.10
C GLU A 467 -15.72 4.50 -22.41
N LEU A 468 -15.61 4.50 -21.08
CA LEU A 468 -15.59 5.72 -20.30
C LEU A 468 -14.40 6.60 -20.70
N LEU A 469 -13.19 6.03 -20.76
CA LEU A 469 -11.99 6.74 -21.18
C LEU A 469 -12.18 7.40 -22.57
N MET A 470 -12.65 6.63 -23.56
CA MET A 470 -12.86 7.12 -24.94
C MET A 470 -13.93 8.21 -25.03
N LYS A 471 -14.85 8.26 -24.07
CA LYS A 471 -15.91 9.28 -24.02
C LYS A 471 -15.44 10.57 -23.33
N VAL A 472 -14.46 10.49 -22.46
CA VAL A 472 -13.92 11.62 -21.67
C VAL A 472 -12.83 12.37 -22.43
N ILE A 473 -12.00 11.69 -23.21
CA ILE A 473 -10.91 12.31 -24.01
C ILE A 473 -11.40 13.04 -25.32
#